data_b4b0adc819c7c94e811f87da833475c7
#
_entry.id   b4b0adc819c7c94e811f87da833475c7
#
_cell.length_a   1.000
_cell.length_b   1.000
_cell.length_c   1.000
_cell.angle_alpha   90.00
_cell.angle_beta   90.00
_cell.angle_gamma   90.00
#
_symmetry.space_group_name_H-M   'P 1'
#
loop_
_entity.id
_entity.type
_entity.pdbx_description
1 polymer ?
#
loop_
_entity_poly.entity_id
_entity_poly.type
_entity_poly.pdbx_seq_one_letter_code
_entity_poly.pdbx_strand_id
1 'polypeptide(L)'
;MSVAWLFAICTAIWGSTWLAITWQLGQVSPTVSVVYRFALAGALLGAWCAATGRRMRFPAVEHARLAAWGAMMFGINYVAVYYAEGHVSSGLVAVVFSTIVFMSPIGMRLAFGTPITARMLAARVTLS
;
A
#
# COMPACT_ATOMS: atom_id res chain seq x y z
N MET A 1 -13.68 18.75 -2.10
CA MET A 1 -14.08 17.46 -1.48
C MET A 1 -13.79 17.54 0.00
N SER A 2 -14.73 17.14 0.85
CA SER A 2 -14.46 17.12 2.31
C SER A 2 -13.49 15.98 2.64
N VAL A 3 -12.70 16.16 3.70
CA VAL A 3 -11.74 15.13 4.18
C VAL A 3 -12.46 13.81 4.47
N ALA A 4 -13.69 13.87 4.98
CA ALA A 4 -14.52 12.70 5.26
C ALA A 4 -14.82 11.87 3.99
N TRP A 5 -15.12 12.51 2.87
CA TRP A 5 -15.33 11.81 1.60
C TRP A 5 -14.06 11.12 1.08
N LEU A 6 -12.93 11.81 1.16
CA LEU A 6 -11.64 11.21 0.79
C LEU A 6 -11.33 9.99 1.65
N PHE A 7 -11.54 10.12 2.95
CA PHE A 7 -11.35 9.01 3.90
C PHE A 7 -12.26 7.83 3.58
N ALA A 8 -13.56 8.07 3.37
CA ALA A 8 -14.52 7.02 3.05
C ALA A 8 -14.16 6.28 1.74
N ILE A 9 -13.78 7.02 0.69
CA ILE A 9 -13.36 6.44 -0.59
C ILE A 9 -12.09 5.61 -0.41
N CYS A 10 -11.06 6.13 0.26
CA CYS A 10 -9.83 5.39 0.51
C CYS A 10 -10.08 4.11 1.33
N THR A 11 -10.93 4.18 2.35
CA THR A 11 -11.29 3.03 3.18
C THR A 11 -12.04 1.98 2.37
N ALA A 12 -13.00 2.39 1.54
CA ALA A 12 -13.76 1.48 0.68
C ALA A 12 -12.85 0.80 -0.36
N ILE A 13 -11.97 1.56 -1.02
CA ILE A 13 -11.00 1.02 -1.99
C ILE A 13 -10.03 0.06 -1.30
N TRP A 14 -9.48 0.45 -0.16
CA TRP A 14 -8.51 -0.37 0.55
C TRP A 14 -9.16 -1.64 1.10
N GLY A 15 -10.34 -1.53 1.72
CA GLY A 15 -11.07 -2.67 2.26
C GLY A 15 -11.50 -3.68 1.19
N SER A 16 -11.97 -3.20 0.03
CA SER A 16 -12.33 -4.08 -1.10
C SER A 16 -11.14 -4.78 -1.74
N THR A 17 -9.93 -4.29 -1.54
CA THR A 17 -8.70 -4.89 -2.08
C THR A 17 -8.49 -6.31 -1.57
N TRP A 18 -8.74 -6.57 -0.29
CA TRP A 18 -8.59 -7.89 0.32
C TRP A 18 -9.53 -8.92 -0.30
N LEU A 19 -10.77 -8.53 -0.52
CA LEU A 19 -11.75 -9.38 -1.21
C LEU A 19 -11.37 -9.61 -2.67
N ALA A 20 -10.87 -8.59 -3.36
CA ALA A 20 -10.44 -8.73 -4.75
C ALA A 20 -9.22 -9.68 -4.90
N ILE A 21 -8.34 -9.75 -3.91
CA ILE A 21 -7.22 -10.70 -3.88
C ILE A 21 -7.75 -12.14 -3.78
N THR A 22 -8.73 -12.41 -2.90
CA THR A 22 -9.27 -13.77 -2.74
C THR A 22 -9.89 -14.31 -4.02
N TRP A 23 -10.51 -13.46 -4.85
CA TRP A 23 -11.06 -13.87 -6.14
C TRP A 23 -10.01 -14.22 -7.20
N GLN A 24 -8.79 -13.74 -7.03
CA GLN A 24 -7.67 -14.02 -7.93
C GLN A 24 -6.90 -15.29 -7.52
N LEU A 25 -7.04 -15.73 -6.26
CA LEU A 25 -6.39 -16.93 -5.77
C LEU A 25 -6.96 -18.18 -6.48
N GLY A 26 -6.07 -19.05 -6.90
CA GLY A 26 -6.43 -20.28 -7.60
C GLY A 26 -6.60 -20.16 -9.12
N GLN A 27 -6.76 -18.96 -9.67
CA GLN A 27 -6.86 -18.73 -11.13
C GLN A 27 -5.48 -18.49 -11.75
N VAL A 28 -4.64 -17.72 -11.08
CA VAL A 28 -3.31 -17.32 -11.55
C VAL A 28 -2.34 -17.36 -10.38
N SER A 29 -1.05 -17.57 -10.65
CA SER A 29 -0.07 -17.53 -9.56
C SER A 29 -0.02 -16.14 -8.89
N PRO A 30 0.19 -16.08 -7.56
CA PRO A 30 0.25 -14.83 -6.81
C PRO A 30 1.19 -13.80 -7.43
N THR A 31 2.37 -14.23 -7.86
CA THR A 31 3.37 -13.34 -8.48
C THR A 31 2.87 -12.72 -9.77
N VAL A 32 2.19 -13.49 -10.62
CA VAL A 32 1.64 -12.99 -11.89
C VAL A 32 0.52 -11.99 -11.65
N SER A 33 -0.37 -12.26 -10.68
CA SER A 33 -1.43 -11.33 -10.29
C SER A 33 -0.88 -9.98 -9.81
N VAL A 34 0.15 -10.01 -8.97
CA VAL A 34 0.85 -8.80 -8.49
C VAL A 34 1.46 -8.01 -9.65
N VAL A 35 2.16 -8.70 -10.57
CA VAL A 35 2.80 -8.04 -11.73
C VAL A 35 1.75 -7.35 -12.61
N TYR A 36 0.67 -8.04 -12.99
CA TYR A 36 -0.37 -7.44 -13.83
C TYR A 36 -1.05 -6.25 -13.16
N ARG A 37 -1.38 -6.38 -11.88
CA ARG A 37 -2.03 -5.32 -11.12
C ARG A 37 -1.19 -4.04 -11.07
N PHE A 38 0.08 -4.16 -10.71
CA PHE A 38 0.94 -2.98 -10.60
C PHE A 38 1.45 -2.47 -11.93
N ALA A 39 1.61 -3.32 -12.95
CA ALA A 39 1.90 -2.87 -14.30
C ALA A 39 0.75 -2.03 -14.88
N LEU A 40 -0.49 -2.49 -14.71
CA LEU A 40 -1.67 -1.73 -15.13
C LEU A 40 -1.80 -0.41 -14.38
N ALA A 41 -1.66 -0.43 -13.05
CA ALA A 41 -1.70 0.79 -12.23
C ALA A 41 -0.59 1.77 -12.63
N GLY A 42 0.62 1.29 -12.85
CA GLY A 42 1.75 2.10 -13.31
C GLY A 42 1.53 2.71 -14.69
N ALA A 43 0.99 1.93 -15.63
CA ALA A 43 0.65 2.41 -16.97
C ALA A 43 -0.42 3.51 -16.91
N LEU A 44 -1.51 3.32 -16.15
CA LEU A 44 -2.58 4.30 -15.99
C LEU A 44 -2.07 5.59 -15.33
N LEU A 45 -1.28 5.48 -14.26
CA LEU A 45 -0.69 6.64 -13.59
C LEU A 45 0.32 7.36 -14.49
N GLY A 46 1.14 6.63 -15.24
CA GLY A 46 2.07 7.19 -16.22
C GLY A 46 1.35 7.95 -17.32
N ALA A 47 0.30 7.36 -17.89
CA ALA A 47 -0.56 8.00 -18.88
C ALA A 47 -1.23 9.27 -18.32
N TRP A 48 -1.75 9.21 -17.10
CA TRP A 48 -2.32 10.37 -16.41
C TRP A 48 -1.29 11.49 -16.20
N CYS A 49 -0.09 11.15 -15.72
CA CYS A 49 0.99 12.12 -15.53
C CYS A 49 1.40 12.78 -16.86
N ALA A 50 1.50 12.00 -17.94
CA ALA A 50 1.81 12.50 -19.27
C ALA A 50 0.71 13.44 -19.78
N ALA A 51 -0.57 13.06 -19.64
CA ALA A 51 -1.71 13.85 -20.08
C ALA A 51 -1.86 15.16 -19.28
N THR A 52 -1.48 15.17 -18.00
CA THR A 52 -1.56 16.36 -17.12
C THR A 52 -0.28 17.21 -17.12
N GLY A 53 0.72 16.87 -17.95
CA GLY A 53 1.97 17.62 -18.04
C GLY A 53 2.83 17.57 -16.76
N ARG A 54 2.63 16.54 -15.93
CA ARG A 54 3.42 16.38 -14.69
C ARG A 54 4.86 16.03 -15.02
N ARG A 55 5.78 16.63 -14.29
CA ARG A 55 7.21 16.36 -14.46
C ARG A 55 7.54 14.94 -14.05
N MET A 56 7.97 14.11 -15.01
CA MET A 56 8.36 12.71 -14.78
C MET A 56 9.88 12.49 -14.92
N ARG A 57 10.63 13.55 -15.24
CA ARG A 57 12.10 13.47 -15.42
C ARG A 57 12.78 13.84 -14.11
N PHE A 58 13.41 12.85 -13.50
CA PHE A 58 14.22 12.97 -12.29
C PHE A 58 15.64 12.45 -12.57
N PRO A 59 16.64 12.77 -11.74
CA PRO A 59 17.95 12.16 -11.82
C PRO A 59 17.89 10.63 -11.72
N ALA A 60 18.82 9.93 -12.38
CA ALA A 60 18.84 8.45 -12.37
C ALA A 60 18.88 7.85 -10.96
N VAL A 61 19.55 8.50 -10.03
CA VAL A 61 19.62 8.09 -8.62
C VAL A 61 18.22 8.09 -7.96
N GLU A 62 17.41 9.10 -8.26
CA GLU A 62 16.03 9.16 -7.73
C GLU A 62 15.15 8.08 -8.36
N HIS A 63 15.30 7.82 -9.65
CA HIS A 63 14.61 6.69 -10.29
C HIS A 63 14.99 5.35 -9.67
N ALA A 64 16.29 5.13 -9.40
CA ALA A 64 16.75 3.90 -8.74
C ALA A 64 16.19 3.77 -7.32
N ARG A 65 16.16 4.85 -6.54
CA ARG A 65 15.55 4.87 -5.20
C ARG A 65 14.05 4.57 -5.26
N LEU A 66 13.32 5.22 -6.16
CA LEU A 66 11.89 4.99 -6.36
C LEU A 66 11.62 3.55 -6.82
N ALA A 67 12.44 3.01 -7.71
CA ALA A 67 12.32 1.61 -8.15
C ALA A 67 12.58 0.63 -7.00
N ALA A 68 13.59 0.86 -6.18
CA ALA A 68 13.88 0.02 -5.01
C ALA A 68 12.72 0.06 -3.99
N TRP A 69 12.22 1.25 -3.66
CA TRP A 69 11.05 1.41 -2.79
C TRP A 69 9.81 0.74 -3.36
N GLY A 70 9.54 0.93 -4.65
CA GLY A 70 8.42 0.31 -5.33
C GLY A 70 8.52 -1.22 -5.32
N ALA A 71 9.69 -1.78 -5.60
CA ALA A 71 9.93 -3.22 -5.57
C ALA A 71 9.71 -3.82 -4.17
N MET A 72 10.18 -3.15 -3.13
CA MET A 72 9.96 -3.61 -1.75
C MET A 72 8.48 -3.48 -1.33
N MET A 73 7.87 -2.33 -1.57
CA MET A 73 6.53 -2.02 -1.05
C MET A 73 5.42 -2.68 -1.86
N PHE A 74 5.54 -2.71 -3.18
CA PHE A 74 4.50 -3.22 -4.09
C PHE A 74 4.86 -4.56 -4.74
N GLY A 75 6.12 -4.96 -4.77
CA GLY A 75 6.56 -6.25 -5.25
C GLY A 75 6.57 -7.28 -4.12
N ILE A 76 7.64 -7.31 -3.36
CA ILE A 76 7.90 -8.35 -2.35
C ILE A 76 6.78 -8.42 -1.30
N ASN A 77 6.36 -7.27 -0.78
CA ASN A 77 5.31 -7.20 0.24
C ASN A 77 3.98 -7.79 -0.26
N TYR A 78 3.54 -7.41 -1.47
CA TYR A 78 2.27 -7.92 -2.00
C TYR A 78 2.34 -9.39 -2.39
N VAL A 79 3.45 -9.87 -2.92
CA VAL A 79 3.64 -11.31 -3.16
C VAL A 79 3.49 -12.07 -1.84
N ALA A 80 4.11 -11.61 -0.76
CA ALA A 80 3.97 -12.22 0.56
C ALA A 80 2.51 -12.22 1.07
N VAL A 81 1.78 -11.10 0.86
CA VAL A 81 0.35 -11.00 1.20
C VAL A 81 -0.49 -12.01 0.43
N TYR A 82 -0.30 -12.14 -0.88
CA TYR A 82 -1.04 -13.12 -1.69
C TYR A 82 -0.77 -14.56 -1.27
N TYR A 83 0.49 -14.87 -0.92
CA TYR A 83 0.82 -16.20 -0.38
C TYR A 83 0.16 -16.42 0.99
N ALA A 84 0.15 -15.43 1.86
CA ALA A 84 -0.51 -15.52 3.16
C ALA A 84 -2.04 -15.78 2.99
N GLU A 85 -2.70 -15.04 2.10
CA GLU A 85 -4.14 -15.21 1.82
C GLU A 85 -4.49 -16.57 1.20
N GLY A 86 -3.53 -17.25 0.59
CA GLY A 86 -3.70 -18.64 0.16
C GLY A 86 -3.78 -19.65 1.31
N HIS A 87 -3.38 -19.27 2.53
CA HIS A 87 -3.32 -20.16 3.70
C HIS A 87 -4.23 -19.72 4.85
N VAL A 88 -4.58 -18.44 4.90
CA VAL A 88 -5.43 -17.87 5.98
C VAL A 88 -6.51 -16.97 5.37
N SER A 89 -7.56 -16.71 6.14
CA SER A 89 -8.64 -15.85 5.66
C SER A 89 -8.16 -14.41 5.44
N SER A 90 -8.68 -13.75 4.40
CA SER A 90 -8.40 -12.34 4.09
C SER A 90 -8.66 -11.41 5.28
N GLY A 91 -9.68 -11.70 6.08
CA GLY A 91 -9.98 -10.96 7.31
C GLY A 91 -8.85 -11.03 8.33
N LEU A 92 -8.22 -12.19 8.52
CA LEU A 92 -7.09 -12.34 9.43
C LEU A 92 -5.87 -11.57 8.90
N VAL A 93 -5.58 -11.65 7.60
CA VAL A 93 -4.51 -10.88 6.97
C VAL A 93 -4.74 -9.37 7.16
N ALA A 94 -5.97 -8.90 6.95
CA ALA A 94 -6.32 -7.49 7.13
C ALA A 94 -6.13 -7.03 8.59
N VAL A 95 -6.52 -7.84 9.58
CA VAL A 95 -6.31 -7.55 11.00
C VAL A 95 -4.82 -7.48 11.33
N VAL A 96 -4.03 -8.44 10.89
CA VAL A 96 -2.58 -8.42 11.09
C VAL A 96 -1.96 -7.19 10.41
N PHE A 97 -2.40 -6.87 9.19
CA PHE A 97 -1.91 -5.69 8.48
C PHE A 97 -2.26 -4.37 9.19
N SER A 98 -3.39 -4.32 9.90
CA SER A 98 -3.79 -3.14 10.68
C SER A 98 -2.81 -2.81 11.81
N THR A 99 -2.04 -3.78 12.30
CA THR A 99 -1.00 -3.56 13.32
C THR A 99 0.10 -2.61 12.86
N ILE A 100 0.26 -2.40 11.54
CA ILE A 100 1.23 -1.45 10.97
C ILE A 100 0.99 -0.03 11.48
N VAL A 101 -0.24 0.30 11.86
CA VAL A 101 -0.62 1.59 12.46
C VAL A 101 0.15 1.82 13.76
N PHE A 102 0.38 0.77 14.54
CA PHE A 102 1.14 0.85 15.80
C PHE A 102 2.64 0.66 15.56
N MET A 103 3.02 -0.23 14.65
CA MET A 103 4.42 -0.52 14.35
C MET A 103 5.14 0.65 13.67
N SER A 104 4.42 1.43 12.83
CA SER A 104 4.99 2.55 12.08
C SER A 104 5.60 3.65 12.98
N PRO A 105 4.97 4.16 14.06
CA PRO A 105 5.58 5.14 14.97
C PRO A 105 6.79 4.57 15.71
N ILE A 106 6.71 3.29 16.09
CA ILE A 106 7.83 2.61 16.77
C ILE A 106 9.02 2.55 15.82
N GLY A 107 8.81 2.11 14.58
CA GLY A 107 9.84 2.08 13.55
C GLY A 107 10.44 3.46 13.27
N MET A 108 9.60 4.50 13.15
CA MET A 108 10.05 5.88 12.96
C MET A 108 10.89 6.39 14.15
N ARG A 109 10.51 6.02 15.36
CA ARG A 109 11.30 6.38 16.55
C ARG A 109 12.66 5.68 16.57
N LEU A 110 12.70 4.40 16.24
CA LEU A 110 13.93 3.61 16.23
C LEU A 110 14.88 4.02 15.10
N ALA A 111 14.35 4.28 13.90
CA ALA A 111 15.16 4.60 12.72
C ALA A 111 15.60 6.07 12.64
N PHE A 112 14.74 7.00 13.08
CA PHE A 112 14.92 8.45 12.89
C PHE A 112 14.88 9.26 14.19
N GLY A 113 14.72 8.61 15.35
CA GLY A 113 14.66 9.30 16.63
C GLY A 113 13.43 10.22 16.82
N THR A 114 12.40 10.10 15.96
CA THR A 114 11.24 10.98 15.99
C THR A 114 10.41 10.75 17.28
N PRO A 115 10.07 11.81 18.04
CA PRO A 115 9.30 11.62 19.26
C PRO A 115 7.87 11.16 18.97
N ILE A 116 7.42 10.12 19.67
CA ILE A 116 6.02 9.69 19.62
C ILE A 116 5.21 10.69 20.45
N THR A 117 4.42 11.52 19.78
CA THR A 117 3.59 12.54 20.44
C THR A 117 2.23 11.94 20.80
N ALA A 118 1.69 12.30 21.97
CA ALA A 118 0.35 11.87 22.39
C ALA A 118 -0.73 12.22 21.35
N ARG A 119 -0.56 13.31 20.59
CA ARG A 119 -1.44 13.68 19.47
C ARG A 119 -1.42 12.65 18.32
N MET A 120 -0.28 12.01 18.07
CA MET A 120 -0.18 10.93 17.04
C MET A 120 -0.95 9.69 17.48
N LEU A 121 -0.98 9.39 18.77
CA LEU A 121 -1.75 8.29 19.33
C LEU A 121 -3.26 8.61 19.37
N ALA A 122 -3.62 9.81 19.84
CA ALA A 122 -5.01 10.24 19.91
C ALA A 122 -5.67 10.37 18.53
N ALA A 123 -4.99 10.95 17.54
CA ALA A 123 -5.51 11.06 16.17
C ALA A 123 -5.76 9.70 15.51
N ARG A 124 -5.09 8.64 15.96
CA ARG A 124 -5.27 7.26 15.45
C ARG A 124 -6.40 6.52 16.13
N VAL A 125 -6.66 6.81 17.41
CA VAL A 125 -7.78 6.22 18.17
C VAL A 125 -9.12 6.84 17.78
N THR A 126 -9.14 8.12 17.38
CA THR A 126 -10.37 8.79 16.91
C THR A 126 -10.73 8.49 15.45
N LEU A 127 -9.86 7.83 14.71
CA LEU A 127 -10.08 7.45 13.30
C LEU A 127 -10.29 5.94 13.09
N SER A 128 -10.23 5.16 14.16
CA SER A 128 -10.60 3.73 14.20
C SER A 128 -12.00 3.56 14.78
#